data_16a6457470a0b5fe137224876d33caaa
#
_entry.id   16a6457470a0b5fe137224876d33caaa
#
_cell.length_a   1.000
_cell.length_b   1.000
_cell.length_c   1.000
_cell.angle_alpha   90.00
_cell.angle_beta   90.00
_cell.angle_gamma   90.00
#
_symmetry.space_group_name_H-M   'P 1'
#
loop_
_entity.id
_entity.type
_entity.pdbx_description
1 polymer ?
#
loop_
_entity_poly.entity_id
_entity_poly.type
_entity_poly.pdbx_seq_one_letter_code
_entity_poly.pdbx_strand_id
1 'polypeptide(L)'
;MSLKPTNIPLTVKEFEEELCGLCAGCGCSCGYILYTKDNSVIDLYGHPADKRGIGSLCTKGITYIQSTDTNPLRLRKAFFRKDQEYVEISYTSAIDLAKEKLRGKKVAFLLDRSAGLEEYVLAKEITPFVFTDTVYLPFRSSTLLPQEWKDRKFILALEVEPVFSEVMSTRWIIDAVEKGAYLYVISSRYSTLNAKAKETYLMPPHQALLFLEKILQEDHTDKRIDFLKKSLQLIKESLVLVSASLMASPFKDRVIRLMKELRRRFKVEYAIVGDVMPFPSYSIKDLCESIDDFDALVVFGNPLRLLRDEHLEKLKDKFVLHFTLFPNFTSHHADLVLPMTNFTERDFINYRHGFGFLTYSPKVLDRQGYINPYDFLREAFGKDINLEEFLSHYGIDYQELKKSQEAKLKLPLLEEVHKEEKVEPLKDGIYLYTDNTLVEDLGHWHTWTHDMEKYQMAYLNERTAKKLKVEDKIFIRGHEFKVIITPNIADDVVFIPLSYEEYQPFHPGVSVGRFLKHPYYRFEVLQ
;
A
#
# COMPACT_ATOMS: atom_id res chain seq x y z
N MET A 1 -10.46 22.91 2.47
CA MET A 1 -11.05 23.62 1.29
C MET A 1 -11.49 22.54 0.34
N SER A 2 -12.79 22.34 0.15
CA SER A 2 -13.28 21.30 -0.76
C SER A 2 -12.90 21.62 -2.19
N LEU A 3 -12.55 20.60 -2.96
CA LEU A 3 -12.30 20.74 -4.39
C LEU A 3 -13.62 21.10 -5.10
N LYS A 4 -13.55 22.05 -6.01
CA LYS A 4 -14.70 22.49 -6.82
C LYS A 4 -14.38 22.29 -8.29
N PRO A 5 -15.40 22.09 -9.14
CA PRO A 5 -15.24 22.11 -10.58
C PRO A 5 -14.47 23.34 -11.07
N THR A 6 -13.68 23.19 -12.09
CA THR A 6 -12.87 24.26 -12.67
C THR A 6 -13.19 24.40 -14.16
N ASN A 7 -13.16 25.61 -14.67
CA ASN A 7 -13.35 25.86 -16.11
C ASN A 7 -12.05 25.54 -16.88
N ILE A 8 -11.74 24.25 -17.01
CA ILE A 8 -10.66 23.80 -17.90
C ILE A 8 -11.26 23.68 -19.31
N PRO A 9 -10.79 24.44 -20.29
CA PRO A 9 -11.31 24.32 -21.64
C PRO A 9 -10.93 22.97 -22.24
N LEU A 10 -11.90 22.09 -22.40
CA LEU A 10 -11.76 20.87 -23.18
C LEU A 10 -12.02 21.21 -24.65
N THR A 11 -10.97 21.29 -25.43
CA THR A 11 -11.07 21.71 -26.85
C THR A 11 -11.60 20.59 -27.76
N VAL A 12 -11.78 19.37 -27.27
CA VAL A 12 -11.93 18.19 -28.14
C VAL A 12 -13.10 17.27 -27.78
N LYS A 13 -13.70 17.38 -26.59
CA LYS A 13 -14.75 16.45 -26.16
C LYS A 13 -15.94 17.20 -25.58
N GLU A 14 -17.13 16.87 -26.06
CA GLU A 14 -18.36 17.27 -25.39
C GLU A 14 -18.57 16.41 -24.14
N PHE A 15 -18.84 17.01 -23.01
CA PHE A 15 -19.18 16.37 -21.76
C PHE A 15 -20.48 16.96 -21.19
N GLU A 16 -21.12 16.21 -20.29
CA GLU A 16 -22.36 16.62 -19.63
C GLU A 16 -22.07 17.12 -18.21
N GLU A 17 -21.18 16.44 -17.49
CA GLU A 17 -20.87 16.77 -16.12
C GLU A 17 -19.36 16.83 -15.87
N GLU A 18 -18.97 17.72 -14.97
CA GLU A 18 -17.63 17.83 -14.40
C GLU A 18 -17.71 17.49 -12.90
N LEU A 19 -17.10 16.38 -12.52
CA LEU A 19 -17.18 15.83 -11.17
C LEU A 19 -15.79 15.81 -10.53
N CYS A 20 -15.71 16.13 -9.23
CA CYS A 20 -14.44 16.19 -8.51
C CYS A 20 -14.43 15.28 -7.30
N GLY A 21 -13.27 14.66 -7.06
CA GLY A 21 -13.06 13.80 -5.91
C GLY A 21 -11.58 13.67 -5.52
N LEU A 22 -11.32 12.81 -4.55
CA LEU A 22 -9.97 12.44 -4.12
C LEU A 22 -9.66 10.99 -4.46
N CYS A 23 -8.48 10.76 -5.03
CA CYS A 23 -8.02 9.42 -5.39
C CYS A 23 -7.64 8.64 -4.13
N ALA A 24 -8.15 7.41 -4.00
CA ALA A 24 -7.77 6.48 -2.94
C ALA A 24 -6.73 5.43 -3.37
N GLY A 25 -6.13 5.59 -4.56
CA GLY A 25 -5.12 4.66 -5.09
C GLY A 25 -3.81 4.62 -4.29
N CYS A 26 -3.49 5.66 -3.52
CA CYS A 26 -2.38 5.70 -2.57
C CYS A 26 -2.60 6.77 -1.50
N GLY A 27 -1.68 6.92 -0.56
CA GLY A 27 -1.77 7.89 0.53
C GLY A 27 -1.59 9.35 0.12
N CYS A 28 -1.16 9.64 -1.12
CA CYS A 28 -1.12 11.01 -1.61
C CYS A 28 -2.51 11.63 -1.78
N SER A 29 -3.54 10.81 -1.99
CA SER A 29 -4.95 11.23 -2.11
C SER A 29 -5.16 12.45 -3.00
N CYS A 30 -4.55 12.41 -4.21
CA CYS A 30 -4.58 13.53 -5.15
C CYS A 30 -6.01 13.84 -5.60
N GLY A 31 -6.32 15.13 -5.75
CA GLY A 31 -7.57 15.57 -6.33
C GLY A 31 -7.64 15.27 -7.82
N TYR A 32 -8.80 14.83 -8.28
CA TYR A 32 -9.07 14.59 -9.70
C TYR A 32 -10.33 15.30 -10.16
N ILE A 33 -10.42 15.47 -11.49
CA ILE A 33 -11.61 15.91 -12.22
C ILE A 33 -11.98 14.80 -13.19
N LEU A 34 -13.25 14.38 -13.16
CA LEU A 34 -13.85 13.49 -14.14
C LEU A 34 -14.78 14.29 -15.04
N TYR A 35 -14.70 14.01 -16.32
CA TYR A 35 -15.67 14.47 -17.31
C TYR A 35 -16.50 13.30 -17.77
N THR A 36 -17.83 13.42 -17.65
CA THR A 36 -18.73 12.32 -17.96
C THR A 36 -19.68 12.69 -19.11
N LYS A 37 -20.07 11.67 -19.88
CA LYS A 37 -21.11 11.72 -20.88
C LYS A 37 -21.84 10.37 -20.92
N ASP A 38 -23.16 10.39 -21.05
CA ASP A 38 -23.99 9.19 -21.01
C ASP A 38 -23.66 8.28 -19.80
N ASN A 39 -23.44 8.90 -18.64
CA ASN A 39 -23.03 8.24 -17.41
C ASN A 39 -21.71 7.43 -17.53
N SER A 40 -20.80 7.76 -18.47
CA SER A 40 -19.48 7.14 -18.63
C SER A 40 -18.38 8.17 -18.48
N VAL A 41 -17.25 7.77 -17.87
CA VAL A 41 -16.06 8.64 -17.79
C VAL A 41 -15.41 8.73 -19.16
N ILE A 42 -15.44 9.92 -19.78
CA ILE A 42 -14.84 10.18 -21.09
C ILE A 42 -13.45 10.78 -20.99
N ASP A 43 -13.15 11.46 -19.87
CA ASP A 43 -11.82 12.02 -19.61
C ASP A 43 -11.56 12.20 -18.11
N LEU A 44 -10.28 12.31 -17.74
CA LEU A 44 -9.81 12.31 -16.37
C LEU A 44 -8.52 13.12 -16.25
N TYR A 45 -8.48 14.06 -15.29
CA TYR A 45 -7.32 14.90 -15.02
C TYR A 45 -7.07 15.06 -13.52
N GLY A 46 -5.85 15.45 -13.17
CA GLY A 46 -5.55 15.96 -11.82
C GLY A 46 -6.21 17.33 -11.61
N HIS A 47 -6.75 17.56 -10.42
CA HIS A 47 -7.42 18.82 -10.09
C HIS A 47 -6.37 19.93 -9.86
N PRO A 48 -6.38 21.05 -10.63
CA PRO A 48 -5.32 22.07 -10.57
C PRO A 48 -5.28 22.83 -9.24
N ALA A 49 -6.40 22.95 -8.53
CA ALA A 49 -6.45 23.59 -7.21
C ALA A 49 -6.14 22.62 -6.06
N ASP A 50 -5.89 21.32 -6.34
CA ASP A 50 -5.47 20.40 -5.31
C ASP A 50 -4.02 20.65 -4.90
N LYS A 51 -3.80 20.91 -3.61
CA LYS A 51 -2.48 21.21 -3.05
C LYS A 51 -1.51 20.01 -3.05
N ARG A 52 -2.02 18.77 -3.20
CA ARG A 52 -1.27 17.51 -3.16
C ARG A 52 -0.75 17.10 -4.53
N GLY A 53 -1.62 17.10 -5.53
CA GLY A 53 -1.31 16.73 -6.90
C GLY A 53 -0.94 17.89 -7.81
N ILE A 54 -1.40 19.09 -7.50
CA ILE A 54 -1.20 20.34 -8.26
C ILE A 54 -1.47 20.12 -9.77
N GLY A 55 -2.67 19.65 -10.08
CA GLY A 55 -3.08 19.38 -11.46
C GLY A 55 -2.53 18.06 -12.04
N SER A 56 -1.83 17.27 -11.27
CA SER A 56 -1.30 15.97 -11.72
C SER A 56 -2.04 14.81 -11.07
N LEU A 57 -2.31 13.78 -11.87
CA LEU A 57 -2.76 12.48 -11.42
C LEU A 57 -1.81 11.43 -11.97
N CYS A 58 -1.37 10.51 -11.13
CA CYS A 58 -0.39 9.51 -11.53
C CYS A 58 -1.05 8.33 -12.24
N THR A 59 -0.23 7.51 -12.88
CA THR A 59 -0.64 6.27 -13.56
C THR A 59 -1.54 5.38 -12.70
N LYS A 60 -1.21 5.20 -11.41
CA LYS A 60 -2.05 4.41 -10.48
C LYS A 60 -3.45 5.00 -10.35
N GLY A 61 -3.57 6.30 -10.07
CA GLY A 61 -4.86 6.97 -9.92
C GLY A 61 -5.70 6.89 -11.20
N ILE A 62 -5.08 7.11 -12.35
CA ILE A 62 -5.75 6.97 -13.66
C ILE A 62 -6.25 5.53 -13.84
N THR A 63 -5.39 4.55 -13.61
CA THR A 63 -5.74 3.12 -13.76
C THR A 63 -6.87 2.70 -12.82
N TYR A 64 -6.82 3.10 -11.55
CA TYR A 64 -7.87 2.76 -10.58
C TYR A 64 -9.25 3.31 -10.98
N ILE A 65 -9.30 4.47 -11.62
CA ILE A 65 -10.56 5.07 -12.06
C ILE A 65 -11.01 4.47 -13.40
N GLN A 66 -10.14 4.47 -14.42
CA GLN A 66 -10.50 3.99 -15.76
C GLN A 66 -10.76 2.49 -15.81
N SER A 67 -9.95 1.67 -15.11
CA SER A 67 -10.15 0.22 -15.08
C SER A 67 -11.48 -0.17 -14.44
N THR A 68 -11.99 0.62 -13.51
CA THR A 68 -13.28 0.33 -12.87
C THR A 68 -14.48 0.84 -13.66
N ASP A 69 -14.34 1.90 -14.45
CA ASP A 69 -15.45 2.45 -15.20
C ASP A 69 -15.68 1.73 -16.53
N THR A 70 -14.63 1.55 -17.31
CA THR A 70 -14.75 1.12 -18.72
C THR A 70 -14.43 -0.35 -18.99
N ASN A 71 -13.78 -1.05 -18.06
CA ASN A 71 -13.34 -2.42 -18.30
C ASN A 71 -14.50 -3.42 -18.28
N PRO A 72 -14.74 -4.16 -19.37
CA PRO A 72 -15.83 -5.15 -19.45
C PRO A 72 -15.64 -6.34 -18.51
N LEU A 73 -14.41 -6.57 -18.03
CA LEU A 73 -14.08 -7.67 -17.10
C LEU A 73 -14.37 -7.30 -15.64
N ARG A 74 -14.77 -6.07 -15.35
CA ARG A 74 -15.19 -5.70 -14.00
C ARG A 74 -16.34 -6.59 -13.53
N LEU A 75 -16.23 -7.11 -12.33
CA LEU A 75 -17.24 -7.94 -11.71
C LEU A 75 -18.55 -7.14 -11.53
N ARG A 76 -19.67 -7.68 -12.05
CA ARG A 76 -20.99 -7.01 -12.02
C ARG A 76 -22.07 -7.82 -11.33
N LYS A 77 -21.78 -9.08 -11.00
CA LYS A 77 -22.70 -10.05 -10.42
C LYS A 77 -22.09 -10.70 -9.21
N ALA A 78 -22.94 -11.12 -8.27
CA ALA A 78 -22.52 -11.94 -7.15
C ALA A 78 -22.42 -13.40 -7.61
N PHE A 79 -21.42 -14.11 -7.13
CA PHE A 79 -21.19 -15.52 -7.43
C PHE A 79 -21.02 -16.32 -6.14
N PHE A 80 -21.69 -17.45 -6.09
CA PHE A 80 -21.55 -18.43 -5.01
C PHE A 80 -20.91 -19.71 -5.56
N ARG A 81 -19.93 -20.25 -4.83
CA ARG A 81 -19.26 -21.51 -5.18
C ARG A 81 -20.10 -22.69 -4.73
N LYS A 82 -20.62 -23.45 -5.68
CA LYS A 82 -21.34 -24.70 -5.48
C LYS A 82 -20.65 -25.81 -6.23
N ASP A 83 -20.29 -26.88 -5.52
CA ASP A 83 -19.64 -28.06 -6.13
C ASP A 83 -18.43 -27.73 -7.04
N GLN A 84 -17.60 -26.78 -6.60
CA GLN A 84 -16.41 -26.24 -7.30
C GLN A 84 -16.70 -25.35 -8.52
N GLU A 85 -17.96 -25.07 -8.84
CA GLU A 85 -18.35 -24.11 -9.88
C GLU A 85 -18.94 -22.84 -9.25
N TYR A 86 -18.74 -21.71 -9.94
CA TYR A 86 -19.34 -20.44 -9.53
C TYR A 86 -20.69 -20.24 -10.22
N VAL A 87 -21.74 -20.10 -9.43
CA VAL A 87 -23.09 -19.83 -9.90
C VAL A 87 -23.47 -18.39 -9.59
N GLU A 88 -23.98 -17.67 -10.58
CA GLU A 88 -24.54 -16.32 -10.40
C GLU A 88 -25.73 -16.35 -9.45
N ILE A 89 -25.77 -15.44 -8.48
CA ILE A 89 -26.88 -15.28 -7.55
C ILE A 89 -27.33 -13.81 -7.45
N SER A 90 -28.57 -13.60 -7.02
CA SER A 90 -29.09 -12.25 -6.78
C SER A 90 -28.49 -11.62 -5.52
N TYR A 91 -28.61 -10.27 -5.39
CA TYR A 91 -28.23 -9.56 -4.16
C TYR A 91 -28.96 -10.12 -2.93
N THR A 92 -30.29 -10.33 -3.04
CA THR A 92 -31.10 -10.89 -1.93
C THR A 92 -30.59 -12.28 -1.52
N SER A 93 -30.32 -13.15 -2.51
CA SER A 93 -29.76 -14.47 -2.22
C SER A 93 -28.39 -14.41 -1.58
N ALA A 94 -27.55 -13.45 -2.00
CA ALA A 94 -26.22 -13.25 -1.43
C ALA A 94 -26.29 -12.79 0.05
N ILE A 95 -27.19 -11.86 0.37
CA ILE A 95 -27.43 -11.41 1.75
C ILE A 95 -27.95 -12.54 2.64
N ASP A 96 -28.94 -13.29 2.16
CA ASP A 96 -29.53 -14.41 2.93
C ASP A 96 -28.47 -15.48 3.19
N LEU A 97 -27.67 -15.81 2.19
CA LEU A 97 -26.57 -16.76 2.31
C LEU A 97 -25.50 -16.25 3.30
N ALA A 98 -25.11 -14.97 3.23
CA ALA A 98 -24.17 -14.39 4.17
C ALA A 98 -24.70 -14.45 5.61
N LYS A 99 -25.98 -14.08 5.83
CA LYS A 99 -26.63 -14.19 7.14
C LYS A 99 -26.64 -15.63 7.66
N GLU A 100 -26.94 -16.60 6.80
CA GLU A 100 -26.91 -18.04 7.18
C GLU A 100 -25.51 -18.50 7.56
N LYS A 101 -24.52 -18.22 6.72
CA LYS A 101 -23.16 -18.75 6.86
C LYS A 101 -22.34 -18.06 7.95
N LEU A 102 -22.64 -16.79 8.27
CA LEU A 102 -21.89 -16.01 9.27
C LEU A 102 -22.56 -16.05 10.66
N ARG A 103 -23.83 -16.47 10.74
CA ARG A 103 -24.59 -16.48 12.00
C ARG A 103 -23.94 -17.41 13.03
N GLY A 104 -23.60 -16.85 14.20
CA GLY A 104 -23.00 -17.59 15.31
C GLY A 104 -21.59 -18.10 15.08
N LYS A 105 -20.95 -17.67 13.99
CA LYS A 105 -19.55 -18.00 13.67
C LYS A 105 -18.59 -16.97 14.25
N LYS A 106 -17.38 -17.42 14.56
CA LYS A 106 -16.25 -16.53 14.80
C LYS A 106 -15.75 -16.01 13.46
N VAL A 107 -15.96 -14.74 13.17
CA VAL A 107 -15.62 -14.13 11.89
C VAL A 107 -14.33 -13.34 12.02
N ALA A 108 -13.46 -13.48 11.02
CA ALA A 108 -12.29 -12.63 10.83
C ALA A 108 -12.48 -11.72 9.61
N PHE A 109 -11.81 -10.56 9.61
CA PHE A 109 -11.75 -9.66 8.47
C PHE A 109 -10.32 -9.50 8.00
N LEU A 110 -10.10 -9.55 6.68
CA LEU A 110 -8.82 -9.23 6.05
C LEU A 110 -9.04 -8.08 5.07
N LEU A 111 -8.55 -6.92 5.45
CA LEU A 111 -8.80 -5.66 4.77
C LEU A 111 -7.55 -5.23 3.97
N ASP A 112 -7.72 -4.99 2.68
CA ASP A 112 -6.74 -4.29 1.87
C ASP A 112 -7.12 -2.81 1.68
N ARG A 113 -6.45 -2.12 0.76
CA ARG A 113 -6.70 -0.70 0.45
C ARG A 113 -8.11 -0.42 -0.10
N SER A 114 -8.79 -1.40 -0.64
CA SER A 114 -10.14 -1.24 -1.21
C SER A 114 -11.22 -1.08 -0.14
N ALA A 115 -10.93 -1.45 1.11
CA ALA A 115 -11.80 -1.19 2.25
C ALA A 115 -11.65 0.26 2.73
N GLY A 116 -12.77 0.97 2.89
CA GLY A 116 -12.82 2.29 3.51
C GLY A 116 -12.80 2.23 5.04
N LEU A 117 -12.80 3.40 5.68
CA LEU A 117 -12.79 3.48 7.14
C LEU A 117 -14.06 2.89 7.76
N GLU A 118 -15.21 3.03 7.10
CA GLU A 118 -16.48 2.49 7.57
C GLU A 118 -16.42 0.96 7.72
N GLU A 119 -15.84 0.27 6.73
CA GLU A 119 -15.68 -1.19 6.80
C GLU A 119 -14.71 -1.61 7.90
N TYR A 120 -13.64 -0.82 8.11
CA TYR A 120 -12.72 -1.09 9.22
C TYR A 120 -13.42 -0.94 10.58
N VAL A 121 -14.16 0.16 10.78
CA VAL A 121 -14.85 0.41 12.05
C VAL A 121 -15.92 -0.67 12.30
N LEU A 122 -16.68 -1.02 11.26
CA LEU A 122 -17.68 -2.09 11.36
C LEU A 122 -17.04 -3.45 11.69
N ALA A 123 -15.93 -3.78 11.06
CA ALA A 123 -15.20 -5.00 11.36
C ALA A 123 -14.77 -5.06 12.84
N LYS A 124 -14.28 -3.94 13.38
CA LYS A 124 -13.90 -3.83 14.81
C LYS A 124 -15.08 -3.99 15.78
N GLU A 125 -16.28 -3.54 15.40
CA GLU A 125 -17.51 -3.74 16.16
C GLU A 125 -18.02 -5.19 16.13
N ILE A 126 -17.70 -5.94 15.07
CA ILE A 126 -18.11 -7.34 14.89
C ILE A 126 -17.15 -8.28 15.60
N THR A 127 -15.83 -8.05 15.51
CA THR A 127 -14.82 -9.02 15.94
C THR A 127 -13.50 -8.37 16.34
N PRO A 128 -12.74 -8.97 17.28
CA PRO A 128 -11.35 -8.58 17.50
C PRO A 128 -10.39 -9.01 16.37
N PHE A 129 -10.77 -9.96 15.52
CA PHE A 129 -9.94 -10.54 14.46
C PHE A 129 -9.99 -9.69 13.19
N VAL A 130 -9.37 -8.49 13.24
CA VAL A 130 -9.24 -7.60 12.09
C VAL A 130 -7.79 -7.55 11.63
N PHE A 131 -7.55 -8.12 10.45
CA PHE A 131 -6.25 -8.23 9.81
C PHE A 131 -6.12 -7.28 8.63
N THR A 132 -4.89 -6.88 8.32
CA THR A 132 -4.58 -6.07 7.14
C THR A 132 -3.35 -6.62 6.43
N ASP A 133 -3.25 -6.35 5.13
CA ASP A 133 -2.11 -6.71 4.30
C ASP A 133 -0.90 -5.75 4.48
N THR A 134 -1.02 -4.79 5.39
CA THR A 134 0.02 -3.83 5.75
C THR A 134 0.34 -3.85 7.24
N VAL A 135 1.19 -2.94 7.70
CA VAL A 135 1.72 -2.89 9.07
C VAL A 135 1.04 -1.82 9.89
N TYR A 136 0.54 -2.20 11.05
CA TYR A 136 0.06 -1.24 12.05
C TYR A 136 1.25 -0.52 12.72
N LEU A 137 1.13 0.80 12.79
CA LEU A 137 2.05 1.68 13.51
C LEU A 137 1.30 2.48 14.58
N PRO A 138 1.62 2.31 15.87
CA PRO A 138 0.93 2.99 16.96
C PRO A 138 1.37 4.46 17.15
N PHE A 139 1.96 5.05 16.12
CA PHE A 139 2.46 6.42 16.13
C PHE A 139 2.23 7.09 14.77
N ARG A 140 2.32 8.40 14.76
CA ARG A 140 2.21 9.18 13.53
C ARG A 140 3.32 8.81 12.56
N SER A 141 2.97 8.35 11.38
CA SER A 141 3.91 7.88 10.36
C SER A 141 4.69 9.02 9.67
N SER A 142 4.26 10.26 9.83
CA SER A 142 4.99 11.44 9.34
C SER A 142 4.80 12.65 10.24
N THR A 143 5.86 13.43 10.42
CA THR A 143 5.81 14.72 11.13
C THR A 143 5.34 15.85 10.21
N LEU A 144 5.52 15.71 8.90
CA LEU A 144 5.22 16.70 7.87
C LEU A 144 4.27 16.11 6.82
N LEU A 145 3.47 16.96 6.20
CA LEU A 145 2.77 16.60 4.97
C LEU A 145 3.74 16.59 3.79
N PRO A 146 3.50 15.77 2.74
CA PRO A 146 4.44 15.66 1.62
C PRO A 146 4.77 17.01 0.96
N GLN A 147 3.79 17.90 0.81
CA GLN A 147 4.00 19.22 0.22
C GLN A 147 4.93 20.13 1.03
N GLU A 148 5.19 19.81 2.31
CA GLU A 148 6.13 20.56 3.17
C GLU A 148 7.58 20.07 2.97
N TRP A 149 7.80 18.94 2.28
CA TRP A 149 9.14 18.39 2.04
C TRP A 149 9.95 19.26 1.08
N LYS A 150 9.29 20.00 0.17
CA LYS A 150 9.94 20.94 -0.77
C LYS A 150 10.77 22.03 -0.11
N ASP A 151 10.58 22.25 1.20
CA ASP A 151 11.29 23.28 1.95
C ASP A 151 12.42 22.69 2.83
N ARG A 152 12.67 21.39 2.72
CA ARG A 152 13.80 20.73 3.40
C ARG A 152 15.11 21.01 2.68
N LYS A 153 16.19 21.09 3.44
CA LYS A 153 17.55 21.35 2.93
C LYS A 153 18.41 20.10 2.86
N PHE A 154 18.09 19.09 3.67
CA PHE A 154 18.74 17.80 3.66
C PHE A 154 17.70 16.69 3.77
N ILE A 155 17.75 15.74 2.85
CA ILE A 155 16.85 14.59 2.81
C ILE A 155 17.66 13.31 2.79
N LEU A 156 17.51 12.48 3.82
CA LEU A 156 18.03 11.11 3.86
C LEU A 156 16.89 10.15 3.52
N ALA A 157 17.01 9.40 2.43
CA ALA A 157 16.03 8.40 2.01
C ALA A 157 16.62 6.99 2.17
N LEU A 158 15.94 6.14 2.97
CA LEU A 158 16.30 4.74 3.24
C LEU A 158 15.27 3.79 2.65
N GLU A 159 15.66 3.03 1.63
CA GLU A 159 14.81 2.09 0.88
C GLU A 159 13.53 2.73 0.28
N VAL A 160 13.53 4.01 0.06
CA VAL A 160 12.35 4.74 -0.42
C VAL A 160 12.26 4.71 -1.93
N GLU A 161 11.17 4.14 -2.45
CA GLU A 161 10.81 4.16 -3.87
C GLU A 161 9.38 4.72 -4.03
N PRO A 162 9.22 6.04 -3.96
CA PRO A 162 7.90 6.64 -3.93
C PRO A 162 7.14 6.51 -5.25
N VAL A 163 7.83 6.33 -6.38
CA VAL A 163 7.19 6.13 -7.70
C VAL A 163 6.29 4.89 -7.72
N PHE A 164 6.60 3.88 -6.92
CA PHE A 164 5.79 2.66 -6.84
C PHE A 164 4.84 2.61 -5.63
N SER A 165 5.01 3.50 -4.66
CA SER A 165 4.16 3.57 -3.47
C SER A 165 3.30 4.83 -3.45
N GLU A 166 3.89 5.96 -3.12
CA GLU A 166 3.27 7.27 -2.92
C GLU A 166 3.71 8.23 -4.04
N VAL A 167 3.27 7.96 -5.28
CA VAL A 167 3.86 8.51 -6.52
C VAL A 167 4.04 10.03 -6.49
N MET A 168 3.01 10.77 -6.08
CA MET A 168 3.09 12.24 -6.08
C MET A 168 4.01 12.81 -4.99
N SER A 169 4.37 12.03 -3.97
CA SER A 169 5.37 12.46 -3.00
C SER A 169 6.76 12.66 -3.62
N THR A 170 7.06 11.96 -4.71
CA THR A 170 8.30 12.14 -5.51
C THR A 170 8.49 13.58 -5.94
N ARG A 171 7.42 14.24 -6.38
CA ARG A 171 7.47 15.63 -6.81
C ARG A 171 8.04 16.55 -5.73
N TRP A 172 7.57 16.41 -4.51
CA TRP A 172 7.98 17.28 -3.40
C TRP A 172 9.44 17.09 -3.00
N ILE A 173 9.97 15.86 -3.18
CA ILE A 173 11.40 15.57 -3.01
C ILE A 173 12.20 16.24 -4.14
N ILE A 174 11.75 16.12 -5.40
CA ILE A 174 12.41 16.74 -6.54
C ILE A 174 12.37 18.27 -6.44
N ASP A 175 11.24 18.87 -6.06
CA ASP A 175 11.11 20.31 -5.83
C ASP A 175 12.11 20.80 -4.76
N ALA A 176 12.35 20.01 -3.70
CA ALA A 176 13.39 20.32 -2.71
C ALA A 176 14.79 20.29 -3.33
N VAL A 177 15.10 19.26 -4.12
CA VAL A 177 16.40 19.13 -4.81
C VAL A 177 16.62 20.30 -5.78
N GLU A 178 15.62 20.69 -6.54
CA GLU A 178 15.69 21.84 -7.45
C GLU A 178 15.90 23.17 -6.72
N LYS A 179 15.41 23.28 -5.49
CA LYS A 179 15.72 24.41 -4.58
C LYS A 179 17.08 24.30 -3.88
N GLY A 180 17.88 23.30 -4.22
CA GLY A 180 19.24 23.10 -3.70
C GLY A 180 19.32 22.20 -2.46
N ALA A 181 18.30 21.43 -2.13
CA ALA A 181 18.38 20.43 -1.07
C ALA A 181 19.40 19.33 -1.41
N TYR A 182 20.09 18.84 -0.39
CA TYR A 182 20.99 17.71 -0.51
C TYR A 182 20.20 16.41 -0.29
N LEU A 183 20.05 15.64 -1.36
CA LEU A 183 19.40 14.33 -1.31
C LEU A 183 20.46 13.23 -1.20
N TYR A 184 20.37 12.44 -0.12
CA TYR A 184 21.21 11.29 0.19
C TYR A 184 20.35 10.02 0.19
N VAL A 185 20.65 9.07 -0.71
CA VAL A 185 19.83 7.86 -0.89
C VAL A 185 20.63 6.61 -0.56
N ILE A 186 20.06 5.75 0.28
CA ILE A 186 20.58 4.41 0.56
C ILE A 186 19.46 3.43 0.22
N SER A 187 19.71 2.49 -0.69
CA SER A 187 18.68 1.56 -1.17
C SER A 187 19.27 0.25 -1.67
N SER A 188 18.46 -0.80 -1.67
CA SER A 188 18.81 -2.11 -2.23
C SER A 188 18.67 -2.14 -3.76
N ARG A 189 17.90 -1.22 -4.33
CA ARG A 189 17.73 -1.07 -5.78
C ARG A 189 17.80 0.40 -6.19
N TYR A 190 18.31 0.61 -7.40
CA TYR A 190 18.39 1.95 -7.99
C TYR A 190 16.97 2.41 -8.38
N SER A 191 16.64 3.62 -8.00
CA SER A 191 15.32 4.22 -8.17
C SER A 191 15.41 5.60 -8.83
N THR A 192 14.25 6.21 -9.04
CA THR A 192 14.15 7.59 -9.53
C THR A 192 14.84 8.57 -8.57
N LEU A 193 14.79 8.33 -7.27
CA LEU A 193 15.47 9.17 -6.28
C LEU A 193 17.00 9.07 -6.39
N ASN A 194 17.54 7.88 -6.66
CA ASN A 194 18.97 7.68 -6.87
C ASN A 194 19.48 8.53 -8.03
N ALA A 195 18.69 8.63 -9.12
CA ALA A 195 19.05 9.43 -10.29
C ALA A 195 19.13 10.95 -10.00
N LYS A 196 18.46 11.43 -8.95
CA LYS A 196 18.42 12.84 -8.52
C LYS A 196 19.26 13.12 -7.28
N ALA A 197 19.77 12.09 -6.63
CA ALA A 197 20.56 12.23 -5.40
C ALA A 197 21.95 12.84 -5.66
N LYS A 198 22.44 13.60 -4.70
CA LYS A 198 23.84 14.04 -4.66
C LYS A 198 24.76 12.90 -4.24
N GLU A 199 24.29 12.06 -3.33
CA GLU A 199 24.97 10.85 -2.88
C GLU A 199 24.00 9.68 -2.93
N THR A 200 24.44 8.57 -3.51
CA THR A 200 23.66 7.34 -3.61
C THR A 200 24.51 6.12 -3.31
N TYR A 201 23.97 5.23 -2.50
CA TYR A 201 24.61 3.98 -2.11
C TYR A 201 23.66 2.82 -2.29
N LEU A 202 24.06 1.88 -3.17
CA LEU A 202 23.37 0.60 -3.28
C LEU A 202 24.00 -0.37 -2.29
N MET A 203 23.22 -0.79 -1.29
CA MET A 203 23.64 -1.78 -0.30
C MET A 203 22.43 -2.56 0.22
N PRO A 204 22.62 -3.82 0.62
CA PRO A 204 21.53 -4.60 1.18
C PRO A 204 21.06 -4.00 2.51
N PRO A 205 19.80 -4.25 2.93
CA PRO A 205 19.16 -3.54 4.04
C PRO A 205 19.89 -3.70 5.38
N HIS A 206 20.47 -4.88 5.65
CA HIS A 206 21.25 -5.10 6.87
C HIS A 206 22.53 -4.23 6.93
N GLN A 207 23.24 -4.09 5.79
CA GLN A 207 24.41 -3.23 5.71
C GLN A 207 24.04 -1.75 5.78
N ALA A 208 22.92 -1.35 5.14
CA ALA A 208 22.39 0.01 5.23
C ALA A 208 22.08 0.42 6.68
N LEU A 209 21.47 -0.48 7.45
CA LEU A 209 21.18 -0.24 8.85
C LEU A 209 22.44 -0.16 9.70
N LEU A 210 23.41 -1.07 9.53
CA LEU A 210 24.69 -1.02 10.20
C LEU A 210 25.47 0.28 9.87
N PHE A 211 25.43 0.71 8.62
CA PHE A 211 26.05 1.97 8.17
C PHE A 211 25.42 3.17 8.89
N LEU A 212 24.07 3.22 8.96
CA LEU A 212 23.37 4.32 9.62
C LEU A 212 23.54 4.31 11.14
N GLU A 213 23.59 3.14 11.76
CA GLU A 213 23.82 3.03 13.22
C GLU A 213 25.19 3.59 13.64
N LYS A 214 26.20 3.53 12.76
CA LYS A 214 27.53 4.13 13.01
C LYS A 214 27.47 5.65 13.15
N ILE A 215 26.46 6.33 12.59
CA ILE A 215 26.25 7.79 12.79
C ILE A 215 26.05 8.12 14.27
N LEU A 216 25.48 7.19 15.02
CA LEU A 216 25.19 7.34 16.45
C LEU A 216 26.44 7.08 17.32
N GLN A 217 27.51 6.53 16.75
CA GLN A 217 28.77 6.29 17.43
C GLN A 217 29.65 7.56 17.41
N GLU A 218 30.52 7.70 18.41
CA GLU A 218 31.40 8.86 18.51
C GLU A 218 32.65 8.71 17.65
N ASP A 219 33.18 7.49 17.53
CA ASP A 219 34.42 7.20 16.82
C ASP A 219 34.15 6.31 15.60
N HIS A 220 34.47 6.82 14.41
CA HIS A 220 34.42 6.09 13.15
C HIS A 220 35.36 6.74 12.12
N THR A 221 35.92 5.91 11.25
CA THR A 221 36.93 6.32 10.24
C THR A 221 36.32 6.53 8.85
N ASP A 222 35.03 6.20 8.64
CA ASP A 222 34.37 6.33 7.32
C ASP A 222 33.94 7.78 7.06
N LYS A 223 34.55 8.40 6.06
CA LYS A 223 34.27 9.78 5.66
C LYS A 223 32.80 10.02 5.25
N ARG A 224 32.12 9.01 4.72
CA ARG A 224 30.71 9.09 4.33
C ARG A 224 29.81 9.24 5.57
N ILE A 225 30.12 8.49 6.63
CA ILE A 225 29.42 8.57 7.92
C ILE A 225 29.66 9.93 8.56
N ASP A 226 30.90 10.41 8.51
CA ASP A 226 31.30 11.72 9.02
C ASP A 226 30.54 12.86 8.32
N PHE A 227 30.47 12.81 7.00
CA PHE A 227 29.70 13.75 6.19
C PHE A 227 28.21 13.73 6.57
N LEU A 228 27.60 12.55 6.63
CA LEU A 228 26.20 12.39 6.96
C LEU A 228 25.89 12.89 8.38
N LYS A 229 26.74 12.55 9.35
CA LYS A 229 26.62 13.01 10.75
C LYS A 229 26.70 14.54 10.84
N LYS A 230 27.72 15.16 10.20
CA LYS A 230 27.89 16.61 10.15
C LYS A 230 26.70 17.31 9.47
N SER A 231 26.20 16.73 8.37
CA SER A 231 25.03 17.28 7.68
C SER A 231 23.80 17.30 8.59
N LEU A 232 23.51 16.20 9.28
CA LEU A 232 22.38 16.11 10.21
C LEU A 232 22.54 17.03 11.45
N GLN A 233 23.80 17.32 11.87
CA GLN A 233 24.08 18.24 12.97
C GLN A 233 23.91 19.72 12.60
N LEU A 234 24.31 20.07 11.39
CA LEU A 234 24.38 21.47 10.95
C LEU A 234 23.09 21.96 10.26
N ILE A 235 22.39 21.06 9.57
CA ILE A 235 21.21 21.41 8.78
C ILE A 235 19.96 21.09 9.60
N LYS A 236 19.30 22.15 10.10
CA LYS A 236 18.09 22.00 10.94
C LYS A 236 16.87 21.52 10.15
N GLU A 237 16.78 21.90 8.88
CA GLU A 237 15.70 21.51 7.97
C GLU A 237 15.99 20.12 7.34
N SER A 238 16.30 19.14 8.19
CA SER A 238 16.58 17.76 7.78
C SER A 238 15.33 16.89 7.86
N LEU A 239 15.18 16.01 6.86
CA LEU A 239 14.11 15.04 6.75
C LEU A 239 14.68 13.64 6.53
N VAL A 240 14.21 12.66 7.28
CA VAL A 240 14.52 11.24 7.10
C VAL A 240 13.28 10.53 6.56
N LEU A 241 13.40 10.00 5.35
CA LEU A 241 12.39 9.19 4.70
C LEU A 241 12.74 7.71 4.83
N VAL A 242 11.78 6.89 5.24
CA VAL A 242 11.97 5.44 5.40
C VAL A 242 10.84 4.71 4.68
N SER A 243 11.17 3.65 3.97
CA SER A 243 10.15 2.83 3.29
C SER A 243 9.25 2.07 4.28
N ALA A 244 7.96 2.01 3.98
CA ALA A 244 7.02 1.12 4.65
C ALA A 244 7.41 -0.37 4.51
N SER A 245 8.16 -0.73 3.46
CA SER A 245 8.70 -2.08 3.25
C SER A 245 9.67 -2.51 4.35
N LEU A 246 10.43 -1.58 4.93
CA LEU A 246 11.25 -1.85 6.11
C LEU A 246 10.42 -2.05 7.38
N MET A 247 9.24 -1.42 7.46
CA MET A 247 8.29 -1.69 8.56
C MET A 247 7.64 -3.08 8.41
N ALA A 248 7.46 -3.56 7.18
CA ALA A 248 7.02 -4.91 6.86
C ALA A 248 8.23 -5.86 6.69
N SER A 249 9.14 -5.89 7.67
CA SER A 249 10.37 -6.70 7.61
C SER A 249 10.85 -7.08 9.00
N PRO A 250 11.80 -8.01 9.13
CA PRO A 250 12.45 -8.32 10.41
C PRO A 250 13.21 -7.13 11.00
N PHE A 251 13.46 -6.10 10.22
CA PHE A 251 14.19 -4.90 10.64
C PHE A 251 13.34 -3.84 11.33
N LYS A 252 12.02 -3.99 11.39
CA LYS A 252 11.06 -3.00 11.90
C LYS A 252 11.51 -2.34 13.21
N ASP A 253 11.77 -3.14 14.23
CA ASP A 253 12.10 -2.61 15.57
C ASP A 253 13.45 -1.90 15.59
N ARG A 254 14.42 -2.39 14.79
CA ARG A 254 15.73 -1.75 14.61
C ARG A 254 15.60 -0.39 13.92
N VAL A 255 14.80 -0.31 12.86
CA VAL A 255 14.53 0.95 12.15
C VAL A 255 13.83 1.96 13.06
N ILE A 256 12.83 1.53 13.81
CA ILE A 256 12.14 2.37 14.81
C ILE A 256 13.13 2.94 15.82
N ARG A 257 14.00 2.10 16.39
CA ARG A 257 15.05 2.54 17.31
C ARG A 257 16.00 3.54 16.68
N LEU A 258 16.49 3.26 15.48
CA LEU A 258 17.35 4.17 14.72
C LEU A 258 16.69 5.53 14.50
N MET A 259 15.44 5.56 14.06
CA MET A 259 14.70 6.80 13.83
C MET A 259 14.49 7.60 15.13
N LYS A 260 14.17 6.93 16.25
CA LYS A 260 14.05 7.57 17.57
C LYS A 260 15.37 8.26 17.97
N GLU A 261 16.49 7.57 17.81
CA GLU A 261 17.81 8.12 18.13
C GLU A 261 18.21 9.28 17.20
N LEU A 262 17.93 9.18 15.89
CA LEU A 262 18.18 10.28 14.95
C LEU A 262 17.36 11.52 15.34
N ARG A 263 16.09 11.37 15.68
CA ARG A 263 15.27 12.48 16.15
C ARG A 263 15.79 13.07 17.47
N ARG A 264 16.11 12.22 18.43
CA ARG A 264 16.60 12.67 19.74
C ARG A 264 17.89 13.48 19.63
N ARG A 265 18.84 13.04 18.79
CA ARG A 265 20.18 13.65 18.65
C ARG A 265 20.21 14.83 17.67
N PHE A 266 19.55 14.71 16.54
CA PHE A 266 19.68 15.65 15.41
C PHE A 266 18.43 16.48 15.15
N LYS A 267 17.33 16.21 15.87
CA LYS A 267 16.04 16.93 15.71
C LYS A 267 15.46 16.86 14.29
N VAL A 268 15.70 15.75 13.59
CA VAL A 268 15.22 15.55 12.21
C VAL A 268 13.71 15.36 12.16
N GLU A 269 13.08 15.83 11.08
CA GLU A 269 11.74 15.41 10.71
C GLU A 269 11.77 14.03 10.06
N TYR A 270 10.64 13.31 10.06
CA TYR A 270 10.57 11.99 9.45
C TYR A 270 9.27 11.74 8.72
N ALA A 271 9.32 10.82 7.75
CA ALA A 271 8.15 10.20 7.17
C ALA A 271 8.42 8.74 6.79
N ILE A 272 7.43 7.89 7.03
CA ILE A 272 7.36 6.53 6.50
C ILE A 272 6.57 6.63 5.20
N VAL A 273 7.23 6.26 4.09
CA VAL A 273 6.67 6.37 2.74
C VAL A 273 6.13 5.01 2.30
N GLY A 274 4.87 4.96 1.95
CA GLY A 274 4.14 3.76 1.57
C GLY A 274 2.99 3.44 2.52
N ASP A 275 2.34 2.31 2.28
CA ASP A 275 1.13 1.90 2.99
C ASP A 275 1.43 1.47 4.43
N VAL A 276 0.77 2.11 5.38
CA VAL A 276 0.77 1.72 6.79
C VAL A 276 -0.62 1.89 7.38
N MET A 277 -0.91 1.11 8.41
CA MET A 277 -2.18 1.14 9.13
C MET A 277 -2.07 2.02 10.36
N PRO A 278 -2.84 3.13 10.47
CA PRO A 278 -2.80 4.01 11.63
C PRO A 278 -3.66 3.51 12.80
N PHE A 279 -4.53 2.55 12.57
CA PHE A 279 -5.45 2.02 13.57
C PHE A 279 -5.09 0.59 13.99
N PRO A 280 -5.41 0.18 15.24
CA PRO A 280 -5.07 -1.15 15.76
C PRO A 280 -5.60 -2.29 14.90
N SER A 281 -4.71 -3.03 14.28
CA SER A 281 -5.00 -4.20 13.46
C SER A 281 -3.88 -5.23 13.57
N TYR A 282 -4.20 -6.45 13.19
CA TYR A 282 -3.24 -7.53 13.05
C TYR A 282 -2.69 -7.60 11.61
N SER A 283 -1.51 -8.16 11.45
CA SER A 283 -0.87 -8.35 10.15
C SER A 283 -1.24 -9.69 9.49
N ILE A 284 -0.81 -9.89 8.24
CA ILE A 284 -0.87 -11.22 7.58
C ILE A 284 -0.13 -12.29 8.39
N LYS A 285 0.95 -11.94 9.09
CA LYS A 285 1.64 -12.87 9.99
C LYS A 285 0.70 -13.38 11.06
N ASP A 286 0.02 -12.46 11.75
CA ASP A 286 -0.90 -12.81 12.82
C ASP A 286 -2.10 -13.63 12.28
N LEU A 287 -2.55 -13.34 11.05
CA LEU A 287 -3.56 -14.15 10.36
C LEU A 287 -3.07 -15.60 10.18
N CYS A 288 -1.84 -15.79 9.68
CA CYS A 288 -1.27 -17.12 9.49
C CYS A 288 -1.16 -17.92 10.80
N GLU A 289 -0.86 -17.22 11.90
CA GLU A 289 -0.72 -17.83 13.23
C GLU A 289 -2.07 -18.15 13.89
N SER A 290 -3.13 -17.39 13.56
CA SER A 290 -4.47 -17.52 14.16
C SER A 290 -5.55 -18.07 13.22
N ILE A 291 -5.17 -18.64 12.09
CA ILE A 291 -6.12 -19.11 11.08
C ILE A 291 -7.09 -20.17 11.59
N ASP A 292 -6.69 -20.92 12.61
CA ASP A 292 -7.52 -21.95 13.25
C ASP A 292 -8.51 -21.37 14.28
N ASP A 293 -8.40 -20.09 14.65
CA ASP A 293 -9.19 -19.45 15.72
C ASP A 293 -10.55 -18.91 15.25
N PHE A 294 -10.81 -18.88 13.94
CA PHE A 294 -12.05 -18.38 13.37
C PHE A 294 -12.68 -19.37 12.38
N ASP A 295 -13.99 -19.22 12.13
CA ASP A 295 -14.79 -20.11 11.29
C ASP A 295 -15.07 -19.54 9.89
N ALA A 296 -15.02 -18.20 9.76
CA ALA A 296 -15.31 -17.50 8.51
C ALA A 296 -14.37 -16.30 8.33
N LEU A 297 -14.12 -15.95 7.09
CA LEU A 297 -13.24 -14.86 6.71
C LEU A 297 -13.92 -13.93 5.69
N VAL A 298 -14.03 -12.65 6.01
CA VAL A 298 -14.45 -11.59 5.09
C VAL A 298 -13.21 -10.92 4.53
N VAL A 299 -13.05 -10.92 3.20
CA VAL A 299 -11.84 -10.45 2.52
C VAL A 299 -12.16 -9.32 1.57
N PHE A 300 -11.31 -8.31 1.53
CA PHE A 300 -11.34 -7.22 0.57
C PHE A 300 -10.13 -7.26 -0.36
N GLY A 301 -10.35 -7.09 -1.67
CA GLY A 301 -9.30 -7.00 -2.67
C GLY A 301 -8.57 -8.33 -2.95
N ASN A 302 -7.24 -8.34 -2.91
CA ASN A 302 -6.47 -9.53 -3.31
C ASN A 302 -5.38 -9.98 -2.32
N PRO A 303 -5.60 -9.93 -1.00
CA PRO A 303 -4.53 -10.22 -0.05
C PRO A 303 -4.22 -11.70 0.14
N LEU A 304 -5.11 -12.65 -0.24
CA LEU A 304 -4.82 -14.09 -0.10
C LEU A 304 -3.64 -14.55 -0.96
N ARG A 305 -3.28 -13.80 -2.00
CA ARG A 305 -2.05 -14.06 -2.78
C ARG A 305 -0.76 -13.99 -1.94
N LEU A 306 -0.81 -13.35 -0.78
CA LEU A 306 0.30 -13.29 0.18
C LEU A 306 0.38 -14.52 1.09
N LEU A 307 -0.59 -15.42 1.06
CA LEU A 307 -0.60 -16.62 1.87
C LEU A 307 0.13 -17.77 1.17
N ARG A 308 0.75 -18.64 1.97
CA ARG A 308 1.33 -19.90 1.49
C ARG A 308 0.25 -20.94 1.29
N ASP A 309 0.53 -21.95 0.46
CA ASP A 309 -0.40 -23.04 0.16
C ASP A 309 -0.94 -23.72 1.44
N GLU A 310 -0.09 -23.92 2.46
CA GLU A 310 -0.49 -24.52 3.74
C GLU A 310 -1.57 -23.72 4.49
N HIS A 311 -1.57 -22.40 4.36
CA HIS A 311 -2.59 -21.52 4.96
C HIS A 311 -3.85 -21.49 4.09
N LEU A 312 -3.70 -21.51 2.76
CA LEU A 312 -4.82 -21.58 1.82
C LEU A 312 -5.60 -22.91 1.95
N GLU A 313 -4.89 -24.02 2.21
CA GLU A 313 -5.53 -25.32 2.50
C GLU A 313 -6.42 -25.24 3.76
N LYS A 314 -5.97 -24.58 4.82
CA LYS A 314 -6.79 -24.40 6.04
C LYS A 314 -8.02 -23.50 5.81
N LEU A 315 -7.99 -22.62 4.82
CA LEU A 315 -9.16 -21.80 4.47
C LEU A 315 -10.26 -22.58 3.77
N LYS A 316 -9.97 -23.76 3.19
CA LYS A 316 -10.98 -24.58 2.50
C LYS A 316 -12.11 -25.07 3.42
N ASP A 317 -11.84 -25.19 4.72
CA ASP A 317 -12.83 -25.60 5.72
C ASP A 317 -13.61 -24.41 6.33
N LYS A 318 -13.36 -23.19 5.84
CA LYS A 318 -13.94 -21.96 6.34
C LYS A 318 -14.81 -21.31 5.27
N PHE A 319 -15.83 -20.57 5.68
CA PHE A 319 -16.61 -19.77 4.74
C PHE A 319 -15.85 -18.47 4.42
N VAL A 320 -15.53 -18.26 3.16
CA VAL A 320 -14.82 -17.07 2.69
C VAL A 320 -15.74 -16.19 1.84
N LEU A 321 -16.04 -14.99 2.35
CA LEU A 321 -16.79 -13.94 1.67
C LEU A 321 -15.82 -12.89 1.13
N HIS A 322 -15.89 -12.59 -0.16
CA HIS A 322 -14.92 -11.74 -0.85
C HIS A 322 -15.59 -10.56 -1.56
N PHE A 323 -15.15 -9.34 -1.23
CA PHE A 323 -15.48 -8.12 -1.94
C PHE A 323 -14.37 -7.73 -2.91
N THR A 324 -14.69 -7.57 -4.18
CA THR A 324 -13.67 -7.24 -5.19
C THR A 324 -14.25 -6.47 -6.38
N LEU A 325 -13.39 -5.72 -7.05
CA LEU A 325 -13.71 -5.03 -8.31
C LEU A 325 -13.58 -5.96 -9.51
N PHE A 326 -12.58 -6.84 -9.47
CA PHE A 326 -12.28 -7.80 -10.54
C PHE A 326 -12.01 -9.19 -9.95
N PRO A 327 -12.36 -10.28 -10.68
CA PRO A 327 -11.95 -11.61 -10.28
C PRO A 327 -10.41 -11.68 -10.17
N ASN A 328 -9.91 -12.27 -9.11
CA ASN A 328 -8.47 -12.34 -8.84
C ASN A 328 -8.11 -13.61 -8.07
N PHE A 329 -6.85 -13.75 -7.63
CA PHE A 329 -6.39 -14.91 -6.88
C PHE A 329 -7.26 -15.20 -5.64
N THR A 330 -7.62 -14.17 -4.89
CA THR A 330 -8.49 -14.31 -3.72
C THR A 330 -9.88 -14.83 -4.08
N SER A 331 -10.43 -14.43 -5.23
CA SER A 331 -11.74 -14.92 -5.69
C SER A 331 -11.79 -16.44 -5.85
N HIS A 332 -10.69 -17.07 -6.28
CA HIS A 332 -10.60 -18.52 -6.45
C HIS A 332 -10.61 -19.30 -5.13
N HIS A 333 -10.37 -18.63 -4.02
CA HIS A 333 -10.42 -19.21 -2.67
C HIS A 333 -11.67 -18.82 -1.89
N ALA A 334 -12.56 -18.00 -2.49
CA ALA A 334 -13.77 -17.53 -1.85
C ALA A 334 -14.98 -18.42 -2.17
N ASP A 335 -15.92 -18.52 -1.23
CA ASP A 335 -17.20 -19.20 -1.43
C ASP A 335 -18.26 -18.24 -1.98
N LEU A 336 -18.26 -17.00 -1.53
CA LEU A 336 -19.15 -15.94 -1.99
C LEU A 336 -18.32 -14.75 -2.49
N VAL A 337 -18.42 -14.43 -3.79
CA VAL A 337 -17.71 -13.32 -4.42
C VAL A 337 -18.69 -12.22 -4.79
N LEU A 338 -18.45 -11.01 -4.32
CA LEU A 338 -19.37 -9.87 -4.42
C LEU A 338 -18.74 -8.72 -5.23
N PRO A 339 -19.49 -8.15 -6.21
CA PRO A 339 -19.08 -7.01 -7.00
C PRO A 339 -19.15 -5.73 -6.16
N MET A 340 -18.03 -5.20 -5.72
CA MET A 340 -18.03 -4.02 -4.86
C MET A 340 -18.03 -2.69 -5.62
N THR A 341 -18.55 -1.65 -4.98
CA THR A 341 -18.37 -0.26 -5.40
C THR A 341 -16.90 0.18 -5.25
N ASN A 342 -16.43 0.98 -6.21
CA ASN A 342 -15.14 1.66 -6.10
C ASN A 342 -15.25 2.93 -5.22
N PHE A 343 -14.12 3.52 -4.85
CA PHE A 343 -14.08 4.79 -4.09
C PHE A 343 -14.71 5.98 -4.82
N THR A 344 -14.83 5.94 -6.15
CA THR A 344 -15.55 6.96 -6.93
C THR A 344 -17.08 6.82 -6.84
N GLU A 345 -17.58 5.67 -6.42
CA GLU A 345 -19.00 5.27 -6.46
C GLU A 345 -19.66 5.25 -5.09
N ARG A 346 -18.95 5.63 -4.05
CA ARG A 346 -19.43 5.77 -2.68
C ARG A 346 -18.67 6.86 -1.94
N ASP A 347 -19.20 7.32 -0.84
CA ASP A 347 -18.42 8.09 0.11
C ASP A 347 -17.25 7.23 0.60
N PHE A 348 -16.06 7.78 0.63
CA PHE A 348 -14.86 7.01 0.95
C PHE A 348 -13.89 7.80 1.82
N ILE A 349 -13.55 7.25 2.98
CA ILE A 349 -12.49 7.78 3.82
C ILE A 349 -11.24 6.93 3.63
N ASN A 350 -10.23 7.51 2.95
CA ASN A 350 -8.92 6.91 2.83
C ASN A 350 -8.12 7.14 4.10
N TYR A 351 -7.73 6.06 4.77
CA TYR A 351 -7.04 6.08 6.07
C TYR A 351 -5.69 5.35 6.04
N ARG A 352 -5.42 4.60 4.98
CA ARG A 352 -4.21 3.79 4.85
C ARG A 352 -3.15 4.54 4.05
N HIS A 353 -2.21 5.16 4.77
CA HIS A 353 -1.11 5.87 4.14
C HIS A 353 -0.03 6.30 5.14
N GLY A 354 1.15 6.64 4.62
CA GLY A 354 2.34 6.96 5.39
C GLY A 354 2.41 8.37 6.00
N PHE A 355 1.36 9.22 5.86
CA PHE A 355 1.49 10.65 6.19
C PHE A 355 0.68 11.12 7.40
N GLY A 356 -0.08 10.23 8.05
CA GLY A 356 -0.78 10.50 9.30
C GLY A 356 -1.97 11.45 9.20
N PHE A 357 -2.67 11.47 8.07
CA PHE A 357 -3.94 12.18 7.90
C PHE A 357 -4.99 11.29 7.22
N LEU A 358 -6.25 11.63 7.38
CA LEU A 358 -7.37 11.04 6.65
C LEU A 358 -7.79 11.95 5.51
N THR A 359 -8.33 11.35 4.43
CA THR A 359 -8.99 12.11 3.38
C THR A 359 -10.37 11.54 3.09
N TYR A 360 -11.32 12.44 2.87
CA TYR A 360 -12.69 12.10 2.52
C TYR A 360 -12.95 12.47 1.06
N SER A 361 -13.37 11.50 0.26
CA SER A 361 -13.89 11.70 -1.09
C SER A 361 -15.39 11.44 -1.09
N PRO A 362 -16.22 12.41 -1.51
CA PRO A 362 -17.63 12.14 -1.71
C PRO A 362 -17.83 11.17 -2.89
N LYS A 363 -18.96 10.47 -2.89
CA LYS A 363 -19.44 9.74 -4.07
C LYS A 363 -19.55 10.71 -5.25
N VAL A 364 -18.92 10.35 -6.37
CA VAL A 364 -18.92 11.17 -7.60
C VAL A 364 -19.62 10.49 -8.77
N LEU A 365 -19.65 9.15 -8.80
CA LEU A 365 -20.31 8.38 -9.85
C LEU A 365 -21.48 7.59 -9.26
N ASP A 366 -22.64 7.63 -9.94
CA ASP A 366 -23.79 6.80 -9.56
C ASP A 366 -23.86 5.58 -10.50
N ARG A 367 -23.33 4.46 -10.04
CA ARG A 367 -23.29 3.20 -10.78
C ARG A 367 -24.22 2.19 -10.14
N GLN A 368 -25.13 1.63 -10.94
CA GLN A 368 -26.06 0.59 -10.49
C GLN A 368 -25.44 -0.81 -10.64
N GLY A 369 -25.90 -1.75 -9.80
CA GLY A 369 -25.50 -3.16 -9.89
C GLY A 369 -24.24 -3.52 -9.12
N TYR A 370 -23.62 -2.57 -8.42
CA TYR A 370 -22.51 -2.82 -7.51
C TYR A 370 -22.95 -2.74 -6.06
N ILE A 371 -22.28 -3.49 -5.21
CA ILE A 371 -22.60 -3.62 -3.79
C ILE A 371 -21.71 -2.66 -3.00
N ASN A 372 -22.34 -1.80 -2.20
CA ASN A 372 -21.60 -1.06 -1.16
C ASN A 372 -21.26 -2.05 -0.03
N PRO A 373 -19.97 -2.33 0.22
CA PRO A 373 -19.57 -3.34 1.21
C PRO A 373 -20.05 -3.00 2.62
N TYR A 374 -20.01 -1.73 3.01
CA TYR A 374 -20.50 -1.31 4.32
C TYR A 374 -21.99 -1.63 4.51
N ASP A 375 -22.85 -1.25 3.55
CA ASP A 375 -24.30 -1.50 3.62
C ASP A 375 -24.60 -3.00 3.65
N PHE A 376 -23.89 -3.79 2.81
CA PHE A 376 -24.05 -5.24 2.80
C PHE A 376 -23.67 -5.87 4.15
N LEU A 377 -22.53 -5.51 4.71
CA LEU A 377 -22.06 -6.05 5.99
C LEU A 377 -22.94 -5.60 7.15
N ARG A 378 -23.37 -4.34 7.15
CA ARG A 378 -24.34 -3.81 8.12
C ARG A 378 -25.61 -4.64 8.13
N GLU A 379 -26.15 -4.95 6.96
CA GLU A 379 -27.35 -5.79 6.82
C GLU A 379 -27.09 -7.25 7.22
N ALA A 380 -25.94 -7.83 6.79
CA ALA A 380 -25.60 -9.22 7.07
C ALA A 380 -25.42 -9.49 8.57
N PHE A 381 -24.78 -8.56 9.29
CA PHE A 381 -24.50 -8.72 10.73
C PHE A 381 -25.53 -8.04 11.64
N GLY A 382 -26.43 -7.22 11.10
CA GLY A 382 -27.38 -6.44 11.89
C GLY A 382 -26.70 -5.47 12.86
N LYS A 383 -25.52 -4.95 12.46
CA LYS A 383 -24.68 -4.03 13.27
C LYS A 383 -24.57 -2.69 12.57
N ASP A 384 -24.60 -1.63 13.35
CA ASP A 384 -24.35 -0.27 12.88
C ASP A 384 -23.13 0.32 13.60
N ILE A 385 -22.55 1.39 13.07
CA ILE A 385 -21.38 2.04 13.64
C ILE A 385 -21.68 3.50 13.97
N ASN A 386 -20.98 4.01 14.97
CA ASN A 386 -20.90 5.45 15.24
C ASN A 386 -19.55 5.99 14.75
N LEU A 387 -19.47 6.32 13.45
CA LEU A 387 -18.25 6.82 12.84
C LEU A 387 -17.79 8.17 13.43
N GLU A 388 -18.74 9.05 13.85
CA GLU A 388 -18.42 10.32 14.50
C GLU A 388 -17.74 10.09 15.84
N GLU A 389 -18.22 9.17 16.64
CA GLU A 389 -17.60 8.79 17.90
C GLU A 389 -16.20 8.20 17.68
N PHE A 390 -16.06 7.27 16.74
CA PHE A 390 -14.76 6.70 16.39
C PHE A 390 -13.75 7.78 16.00
N LEU A 391 -14.11 8.68 15.11
CA LEU A 391 -13.24 9.77 14.64
C LEU A 391 -12.90 10.76 15.76
N SER A 392 -13.83 11.02 16.67
CA SER A 392 -13.62 11.93 17.81
C SER A 392 -12.50 11.46 18.73
N HIS A 393 -12.32 10.14 18.92
CA HIS A 393 -11.20 9.56 19.68
C HIS A 393 -9.81 9.92 19.09
N TYR A 394 -9.76 10.15 17.78
CA TYR A 394 -8.56 10.59 17.07
C TYR A 394 -8.53 12.11 16.85
N GLY A 395 -9.44 12.83 17.52
CA GLY A 395 -9.54 14.28 17.48
C GLY A 395 -10.01 14.87 16.16
N ILE A 396 -10.81 14.11 15.42
CA ILE A 396 -11.38 14.50 14.13
C ILE A 396 -12.87 14.72 14.28
N ASP A 397 -13.34 15.91 13.85
CA ASP A 397 -14.74 16.21 13.63
C ASP A 397 -15.14 15.68 12.24
N TYR A 398 -16.17 14.84 12.19
CA TYR A 398 -16.59 14.19 10.94
C TYR A 398 -17.19 15.19 9.94
N GLN A 399 -17.93 16.20 10.43
CA GLN A 399 -18.54 17.20 9.56
C GLN A 399 -17.46 18.13 8.98
N GLU A 400 -16.45 18.47 9.78
CA GLU A 400 -15.31 19.24 9.27
C GLU A 400 -14.45 18.41 8.30
N LEU A 401 -14.27 17.10 8.53
CA LEU A 401 -13.60 16.21 7.58
C LEU A 401 -14.32 16.18 6.22
N LYS A 402 -15.65 16.07 6.21
CA LYS A 402 -16.44 16.13 4.97
C LYS A 402 -16.28 17.46 4.24
N LYS A 403 -16.21 18.55 4.96
CA LYS A 403 -16.10 19.89 4.40
C LYS A 403 -14.69 20.21 3.90
N SER A 404 -13.66 19.88 4.70
CA SER A 404 -12.26 20.15 4.38
C SER A 404 -11.65 19.09 3.47
N GLN A 405 -12.25 17.91 3.41
CA GLN A 405 -11.79 16.69 2.74
C GLN A 405 -10.45 16.16 3.26
N GLU A 406 -9.94 16.69 4.36
CA GLU A 406 -8.68 16.27 4.97
C GLU A 406 -8.69 16.55 6.48
N ALA A 407 -8.22 15.61 7.28
CA ALA A 407 -7.99 15.81 8.70
C ALA A 407 -6.73 15.07 9.16
N LYS A 408 -5.97 15.71 10.06
CA LYS A 408 -4.76 15.13 10.65
C LYS A 408 -5.13 14.27 11.87
N LEU A 409 -4.65 13.04 11.89
CA LEU A 409 -4.82 12.12 13.01
C LEU A 409 -4.03 12.61 14.24
N LYS A 410 -4.67 12.62 15.39
CA LYS A 410 -4.01 12.83 16.70
C LYS A 410 -3.41 11.51 17.18
N LEU A 411 -2.27 11.16 16.63
CA LEU A 411 -1.46 10.05 17.07
C LEU A 411 -0.19 10.56 17.76
N PRO A 412 0.38 9.80 18.71
CA PRO A 412 1.66 10.16 19.33
C PRO A 412 2.77 10.24 18.29
N LEU A 413 3.80 11.01 18.56
CA LEU A 413 5.01 10.98 17.76
C LEU A 413 5.81 9.69 18.04
N LEU A 414 6.70 9.34 17.15
CA LEU A 414 7.52 8.12 17.23
C LEU A 414 8.26 8.01 18.58
N GLU A 415 8.82 9.10 19.08
CA GLU A 415 9.55 9.17 20.35
C GLU A 415 8.67 9.09 21.59
N GLU A 416 7.39 9.35 21.48
CA GLU A 416 6.42 9.30 22.58
C GLU A 416 5.90 7.87 22.84
N VAL A 417 6.16 6.94 21.92
CA VAL A 417 5.74 5.54 22.08
C VAL A 417 6.80 4.77 22.88
N HIS A 418 6.47 4.47 24.12
CA HIS A 418 7.32 3.71 25.04
C HIS A 418 7.09 2.20 24.90
N LYS A 419 7.43 1.64 23.73
CA LYS A 419 7.48 0.20 23.52
C LYS A 419 8.93 -0.23 23.45
N GLU A 420 9.27 -1.30 24.17
CA GLU A 420 10.59 -1.92 24.09
C GLU A 420 10.74 -2.59 22.71
N GLU A 421 11.70 -2.13 21.92
CA GLU A 421 12.01 -2.72 20.63
C GLU A 421 12.83 -3.99 20.80
N LYS A 422 12.29 -5.13 20.36
CA LYS A 422 13.01 -6.40 20.28
C LYS A 422 13.88 -6.43 19.04
N VAL A 423 15.09 -5.92 19.16
CA VAL A 423 16.03 -5.83 18.04
C VAL A 423 16.73 -7.17 17.84
N GLU A 424 16.37 -7.85 16.77
CA GLU A 424 17.06 -9.07 16.35
C GLU A 424 18.44 -8.76 15.77
N PRO A 425 19.42 -9.69 15.92
CA PRO A 425 20.71 -9.57 15.27
C PRO A 425 20.53 -9.54 13.75
N LEU A 426 21.31 -8.69 13.08
CA LEU A 426 21.37 -8.69 11.62
C LEU A 426 22.08 -9.94 11.15
N LYS A 427 21.50 -10.61 10.18
CA LYS A 427 22.07 -11.81 9.57
C LYS A 427 22.77 -11.40 8.28
N ASP A 428 24.01 -11.84 8.14
CA ASP A 428 24.70 -11.78 6.84
C ASP A 428 24.08 -12.81 5.88
N GLY A 429 24.09 -12.51 4.60
CA GLY A 429 23.57 -13.43 3.59
C GLY A 429 23.02 -12.70 2.38
N ILE A 430 22.47 -13.47 1.44
CA ILE A 430 21.77 -12.96 0.28
C ILE A 430 20.31 -12.73 0.69
N TYR A 431 19.81 -11.54 0.43
CA TYR A 431 18.44 -11.16 0.76
C TYR A 431 17.53 -11.27 -0.46
N LEU A 432 16.40 -11.91 -0.28
CA LEU A 432 15.26 -11.77 -1.18
C LEU A 432 14.49 -10.50 -0.78
N TYR A 433 14.35 -9.59 -1.74
CA TYR A 433 13.56 -8.38 -1.60
C TYR A 433 12.35 -8.45 -2.53
N THR A 434 11.17 -8.24 -1.99
CA THR A 434 9.92 -8.18 -2.75
C THR A 434 9.17 -6.91 -2.43
N ASP A 435 8.72 -6.20 -3.43
CA ASP A 435 7.95 -4.96 -3.24
C ASP A 435 7.03 -4.70 -4.43
N ASN A 436 6.11 -3.77 -4.24
CA ASN A 436 5.24 -3.32 -5.31
C ASN A 436 6.05 -2.65 -6.42
N THR A 437 5.51 -2.72 -7.62
CA THR A 437 6.00 -2.03 -8.80
C THR A 437 4.91 -1.08 -9.31
N LEU A 438 5.11 -0.50 -10.49
CA LEU A 438 4.13 0.39 -11.09
C LEU A 438 2.80 -0.34 -11.38
N VAL A 439 2.88 -1.62 -11.72
CA VAL A 439 1.72 -2.46 -12.01
C VAL A 439 1.31 -3.19 -10.73
N GLU A 440 0.38 -2.61 -10.00
CA GLU A 440 -0.32 -3.24 -8.88
C GLU A 440 -1.57 -3.97 -9.35
N ASP A 441 -2.33 -4.56 -8.42
CA ASP A 441 -3.49 -5.40 -8.71
C ASP A 441 -4.45 -4.84 -9.78
N LEU A 442 -4.84 -3.58 -9.67
CA LEU A 442 -5.70 -2.97 -10.70
C LEU A 442 -4.96 -2.62 -11.99
N GLY A 443 -3.66 -2.42 -11.95
CA GLY A 443 -2.84 -2.18 -13.13
C GLY A 443 -2.87 -3.34 -14.12
N HIS A 444 -3.02 -4.57 -13.65
CA HIS A 444 -3.15 -5.75 -14.51
C HIS A 444 -4.42 -5.75 -15.38
N TRP A 445 -5.45 -5.05 -14.96
CA TRP A 445 -6.71 -4.96 -15.70
C TRP A 445 -6.76 -3.84 -16.72
N HIS A 446 -5.73 -3.01 -16.79
CA HIS A 446 -5.61 -1.93 -17.76
C HIS A 446 -4.50 -2.22 -18.78
N THR A 447 -4.86 -2.32 -20.06
CA THR A 447 -4.00 -2.80 -21.14
C THR A 447 -2.65 -2.09 -21.22
N TRP A 448 -2.61 -0.77 -21.10
CA TRP A 448 -1.36 -0.03 -21.25
C TRP A 448 -0.44 -0.10 -20.04
N THR A 449 -0.96 -0.27 -18.82
CA THR A 449 -0.13 -0.53 -17.63
C THR A 449 0.38 -1.96 -17.62
N HIS A 450 -0.40 -2.92 -18.10
CA HIS A 450 0.00 -4.30 -18.27
C HIS A 450 1.22 -4.44 -19.20
N ASP A 451 1.30 -3.63 -20.26
CA ASP A 451 2.44 -3.65 -21.17
C ASP A 451 3.73 -3.09 -20.60
N MET A 452 3.68 -2.37 -19.48
CA MET A 452 4.86 -1.81 -18.83
C MET A 452 5.67 -2.87 -18.05
N GLU A 453 5.01 -3.93 -17.54
CA GLU A 453 5.66 -4.94 -16.72
C GLU A 453 4.98 -6.30 -16.92
N LYS A 454 5.55 -7.14 -17.79
CA LYS A 454 4.87 -8.35 -18.30
C LYS A 454 5.02 -9.57 -17.43
N TYR A 455 6.13 -9.69 -16.69
CA TYR A 455 6.47 -10.94 -16.00
C TYR A 455 7.16 -10.67 -14.67
N GLN A 456 6.94 -11.58 -13.73
CA GLN A 456 7.67 -11.65 -12.49
C GLN A 456 9.06 -12.25 -12.77
N MET A 457 10.10 -11.43 -12.66
CA MET A 457 11.48 -11.81 -12.92
C MET A 457 12.33 -11.56 -11.68
N ALA A 458 13.44 -12.30 -11.57
CA ALA A 458 14.43 -12.07 -10.53
C ALA A 458 15.52 -11.11 -11.05
N TYR A 459 15.64 -9.96 -10.42
CA TYR A 459 16.65 -8.95 -10.72
C TYR A 459 17.80 -9.07 -9.71
N LEU A 460 19.01 -9.18 -10.19
CA LEU A 460 20.22 -9.24 -9.36
C LEU A 460 21.43 -8.67 -10.11
N ASN A 461 22.47 -8.32 -9.39
CA ASN A 461 23.69 -7.86 -10.03
C ASN A 461 24.63 -9.02 -10.37
N GLU A 462 25.68 -8.73 -11.14
CA GLU A 462 26.64 -9.72 -11.62
C GLU A 462 27.38 -10.45 -10.48
N ARG A 463 27.72 -9.76 -9.39
CA ARG A 463 28.37 -10.37 -8.22
C ARG A 463 27.48 -11.40 -7.53
N THR A 464 26.23 -11.02 -7.31
CA THR A 464 25.23 -11.90 -6.70
C THR A 464 24.94 -13.10 -7.60
N ALA A 465 24.82 -12.88 -8.93
CA ALA A 465 24.64 -13.95 -9.90
C ALA A 465 25.80 -14.97 -9.85
N LYS A 466 27.06 -14.48 -9.85
CA LYS A 466 28.24 -15.35 -9.69
C LYS A 466 28.26 -16.14 -8.37
N LYS A 467 27.87 -15.48 -7.27
CA LYS A 467 27.80 -16.10 -5.94
C LYS A 467 26.78 -17.24 -5.91
N LEU A 468 25.61 -17.02 -6.53
CA LEU A 468 24.53 -17.98 -6.63
C LEU A 468 24.73 -19.01 -7.76
N LYS A 469 25.76 -18.83 -8.63
CA LYS A 469 26.01 -19.63 -9.83
C LYS A 469 24.81 -19.67 -10.77
N VAL A 470 24.23 -18.51 -11.02
CA VAL A 470 23.01 -18.30 -11.80
C VAL A 470 23.36 -17.55 -13.07
N GLU A 471 22.78 -17.99 -14.20
CA GLU A 471 22.89 -17.32 -15.50
C GLU A 471 21.51 -16.77 -15.93
N ASP A 472 20.65 -17.60 -16.51
CA ASP A 472 19.37 -17.19 -17.09
C ASP A 472 18.16 -17.45 -16.17
N LYS A 473 18.31 -18.33 -15.18
CA LYS A 473 17.24 -18.80 -14.32
C LYS A 473 17.70 -19.00 -12.89
N ILE A 474 16.84 -18.71 -11.93
CA ILE A 474 17.02 -19.01 -10.51
C ILE A 474 15.83 -19.78 -9.97
N PHE A 475 16.10 -20.75 -9.10
CA PHE A 475 15.06 -21.48 -8.37
C PHE A 475 14.99 -21.00 -6.92
N ILE A 476 13.84 -20.50 -6.53
CA ILE A 476 13.58 -20.07 -5.16
C ILE A 476 12.44 -20.91 -4.60
N ARG A 477 12.76 -21.78 -3.66
CA ARG A 477 11.82 -22.72 -3.01
C ARG A 477 10.96 -23.49 -4.01
N GLY A 478 11.61 -23.99 -5.08
CA GLY A 478 10.95 -24.80 -6.11
C GLY A 478 10.28 -24.02 -7.24
N HIS A 479 10.26 -22.69 -7.17
CA HIS A 479 9.75 -21.84 -8.26
C HIS A 479 10.88 -21.32 -9.12
N GLU A 480 10.72 -21.44 -10.44
CA GLU A 480 11.67 -20.95 -11.43
C GLU A 480 11.35 -19.48 -11.77
N PHE A 481 12.38 -18.64 -11.75
CA PHE A 481 12.32 -17.26 -12.24
C PHE A 481 13.36 -17.04 -13.32
N LYS A 482 12.99 -16.34 -14.39
CA LYS A 482 13.95 -15.77 -15.32
C LYS A 482 14.77 -14.71 -14.63
N VAL A 483 16.06 -14.65 -14.97
CA VAL A 483 17.01 -13.71 -14.35
C VAL A 483 17.30 -12.54 -15.26
N ILE A 484 17.29 -11.33 -14.68
CA ILE A 484 17.81 -10.13 -15.29
C ILE A 484 19.02 -9.68 -14.48
N ILE A 485 20.19 -9.71 -15.11
CA ILE A 485 21.41 -9.18 -14.50
C ILE A 485 21.48 -7.68 -14.78
N THR A 486 21.55 -6.89 -13.71
CA THR A 486 21.55 -5.42 -13.80
C THR A 486 22.41 -4.80 -12.70
N PRO A 487 23.16 -3.71 -12.98
CA PRO A 487 23.88 -2.99 -11.95
C PRO A 487 22.98 -2.20 -10.99
N ASN A 488 21.66 -2.16 -11.26
CA ASN A 488 20.70 -1.39 -10.50
C ASN A 488 20.21 -2.08 -9.21
N ILE A 489 20.76 -3.24 -8.89
CA ILE A 489 20.49 -3.98 -7.66
C ILE A 489 21.78 -4.06 -6.83
N ALA A 490 21.66 -3.90 -5.51
CA ALA A 490 22.78 -4.01 -4.57
C ALA A 490 23.40 -5.42 -4.59
N ASP A 491 24.67 -5.52 -4.17
CA ASP A 491 25.30 -6.79 -3.87
C ASP A 491 24.48 -7.55 -2.82
N ASP A 492 24.44 -8.87 -2.93
CA ASP A 492 23.72 -9.75 -2.00
C ASP A 492 22.20 -9.48 -1.90
N VAL A 493 21.60 -8.99 -2.98
CA VAL A 493 20.15 -8.81 -3.10
C VAL A 493 19.63 -9.51 -4.37
N VAL A 494 18.53 -10.21 -4.24
CA VAL A 494 17.68 -10.70 -5.33
C VAL A 494 16.34 -9.98 -5.19
N PHE A 495 15.96 -9.16 -6.17
CA PHE A 495 14.68 -8.46 -6.18
C PHE A 495 13.68 -9.20 -7.07
N ILE A 496 12.47 -9.45 -6.55
CA ILE A 496 11.34 -10.01 -7.30
C ILE A 496 10.13 -9.11 -7.05
N PRO A 497 9.54 -8.51 -8.11
CA PRO A 497 8.31 -7.72 -7.98
C PRO A 497 7.17 -8.52 -7.37
N LEU A 498 6.31 -7.87 -6.60
CA LEU A 498 5.04 -8.44 -6.11
C LEU A 498 3.95 -8.48 -7.18
N SER A 499 4.29 -8.24 -8.45
CA SER A 499 3.40 -8.37 -9.58
C SER A 499 3.05 -9.83 -9.87
N TYR A 500 2.08 -10.05 -10.76
CA TYR A 500 1.75 -11.39 -11.22
C TYR A 500 2.81 -11.95 -12.16
N GLU A 501 3.00 -13.26 -12.12
CA GLU A 501 3.94 -13.95 -13.00
C GLU A 501 3.54 -13.82 -14.48
N GLU A 502 2.25 -13.96 -14.76
CA GLU A 502 1.68 -13.81 -16.09
C GLU A 502 0.25 -13.27 -15.98
N TYR A 503 -0.08 -12.25 -16.77
CA TYR A 503 -1.45 -11.78 -16.88
C TYR A 503 -2.20 -12.62 -17.91
N GLN A 504 -3.24 -13.28 -17.46
CA GLN A 504 -4.26 -13.87 -18.32
C GLN A 504 -5.63 -13.53 -17.73
N PRO A 505 -6.57 -12.99 -18.52
CA PRO A 505 -7.95 -12.83 -18.08
C PRO A 505 -8.48 -14.16 -17.54
N PHE A 506 -9.07 -14.13 -16.35
CA PHE A 506 -9.60 -15.32 -15.65
C PHE A 506 -8.55 -16.30 -15.10
N HIS A 507 -7.26 -16.04 -15.27
CA HIS A 507 -6.24 -16.81 -14.57
C HIS A 507 -5.98 -16.22 -13.18
N PRO A 508 -5.98 -17.02 -12.11
CA PRO A 508 -5.86 -16.51 -10.74
C PRO A 508 -4.49 -15.87 -10.44
N GLY A 509 -3.52 -16.02 -11.33
CA GLY A 509 -2.14 -15.67 -11.06
C GLY A 509 -1.45 -16.66 -10.12
N VAL A 510 -0.18 -16.44 -9.84
CA VAL A 510 0.57 -17.25 -8.88
C VAL A 510 0.64 -16.51 -7.54
N SER A 511 0.39 -17.22 -6.45
CA SER A 511 0.59 -16.66 -5.12
C SER A 511 2.05 -16.33 -4.89
N VAL A 512 2.35 -15.06 -4.58
CA VAL A 512 3.69 -14.66 -4.16
C VAL A 512 4.09 -15.31 -2.83
N GLY A 513 3.13 -15.78 -2.04
CA GLY A 513 3.37 -16.53 -0.81
C GLY A 513 4.06 -17.88 -1.05
N ARG A 514 3.98 -18.46 -2.27
CA ARG A 514 4.60 -19.75 -2.56
C ARG A 514 6.12 -19.74 -2.46
N PHE A 515 6.77 -18.69 -2.95
CA PHE A 515 8.24 -18.61 -2.91
C PHE A 515 8.79 -17.83 -1.72
N LEU A 516 7.95 -17.19 -0.90
CA LEU A 516 8.35 -16.50 0.32
C LEU A 516 8.27 -17.46 1.52
N LYS A 517 9.27 -17.43 2.38
CA LYS A 517 9.21 -18.11 3.68
C LYS A 517 8.26 -17.38 4.63
N HIS A 518 8.30 -16.05 4.57
CA HIS A 518 7.50 -15.17 5.38
C HIS A 518 6.79 -14.16 4.45
N PRO A 519 5.62 -14.50 3.87
CA PRO A 519 4.94 -13.69 2.84
C PRO A 519 4.53 -12.30 3.33
N TYR A 520 4.51 -12.08 4.63
CA TYR A 520 4.28 -10.79 5.27
C TYR A 520 5.54 -9.89 5.36
N TYR A 521 6.74 -10.43 5.04
CA TYR A 521 7.98 -9.66 5.00
C TYR A 521 8.34 -9.26 3.56
N ARG A 522 8.79 -8.03 3.41
CA ARG A 522 9.34 -7.52 2.14
C ARG A 522 10.81 -7.90 1.96
N PHE A 523 11.52 -8.16 3.06
CA PHE A 523 12.90 -8.61 3.07
C PHE A 523 13.03 -9.90 3.87
N GLU A 524 13.66 -10.90 3.30
CA GLU A 524 14.02 -12.13 4.02
C GLU A 524 15.38 -12.65 3.55
N VAL A 525 16.09 -13.37 4.41
CA VAL A 525 17.35 -14.03 4.05
C VAL A 525 17.02 -15.22 3.15
N LEU A 526 17.61 -15.24 1.94
CA LEU A 526 17.42 -16.30 0.97
C LEU A 526 18.28 -17.54 1.34
N GLN A 527 19.55 -17.27 1.77
CA GLN A 527 20.53 -18.29 2.20
C GLN A 527 21.33 -17.78 3.40
#